data_f5fe583e29210f048fe22abb9d19be7d
#
_entry.id   f5fe583e29210f048fe22abb9d19be7d
#
_cell.length_a   1.000
_cell.length_b   1.000
_cell.length_c   1.000
_cell.angle_alpha   90.00
_cell.angle_beta   90.00
_cell.angle_gamma   90.00
#
_symmetry.space_group_name_H-M   'P 1'
#
loop_
_entity.id
_entity.type
_entity.pdbx_description
1 polymer ?
#
loop_
_entity_poly.entity_id
_entity_poly.type
_entity_poly.pdbx_seq_one_letter_code
_entity_poly.pdbx_strand_id
1 'polypeptide(L)'
;MSGAPYTRPMLPAGTFSGRTIVVTGGGTGLGRSMGEYLSRLGANLVICGRRTEVIETAAQEISAATGGQVLGLTCDVRKPDEVEAMFAASVSRFGSLHGLVNNAAGNFICPTERLSYNAFNSVVDIVLKGTYNCTLALGKRWIAESTPGVVLNISTTYAWTGSGYVVPSAVSKAGALIMVRSLASEWGKYGIRLNAIAPGAFPTEGAWSRLRPPELGPNADPMKRIPLGRHGEHQELSNLAAYLLSDFSAYITGACITIDGGTWLRGAGQFNALEDVTGEQWDDLQAAMKRKKS
;
A
#
# COMPACT_ATOMS: atom_id res chain seq x y z
N MET A 1 0.32 -27.65 12.95
CA MET A 1 1.51 -27.19 12.17
C MET A 1 1.63 -25.69 12.38
N SER A 2 2.77 -25.23 12.91
CA SER A 2 2.99 -23.78 13.05
C SER A 2 3.21 -23.21 11.65
N GLY A 3 2.31 -22.34 11.16
CA GLY A 3 2.49 -21.63 9.89
C GLY A 3 3.86 -20.93 9.82
N ALA A 4 4.33 -20.63 8.60
CA ALA A 4 5.60 -19.96 8.40
C ALA A 4 5.67 -18.65 9.21
N PRO A 5 6.83 -18.23 9.72
CA PRO A 5 6.96 -17.05 10.58
C PRO A 5 6.36 -15.76 9.96
N TYR A 6 6.47 -15.61 8.64
CA TYR A 6 5.95 -14.43 7.94
C TYR A 6 4.41 -14.35 7.87
N THR A 7 3.70 -15.43 8.21
CA THR A 7 2.24 -15.43 8.30
C THR A 7 1.73 -15.05 9.70
N ARG A 8 2.62 -14.66 10.62
CA ARG A 8 2.28 -14.33 12.00
C ARG A 8 2.39 -12.84 12.29
N PRO A 9 1.64 -12.33 13.28
CA PRO A 9 1.82 -11.00 13.82
C PRO A 9 3.27 -10.75 14.27
N MET A 10 3.81 -9.58 13.94
CA MET A 10 5.18 -9.19 14.29
C MET A 10 5.24 -8.33 15.56
N LEU A 11 4.27 -7.43 15.73
CA LEU A 11 4.25 -6.50 16.85
C LEU A 11 3.49 -7.08 18.05
N PRO A 12 3.85 -6.65 19.29
CA PRO A 12 3.13 -7.05 20.49
C PRO A 12 1.66 -6.62 20.45
N ALA A 13 0.78 -7.41 21.07
CA ALA A 13 -0.59 -7.00 21.33
C ALA A 13 -0.61 -5.68 22.14
N GLY A 14 -1.57 -4.80 21.82
CA GLY A 14 -1.68 -3.50 22.48
C GLY A 14 -0.74 -2.41 21.94
N THR A 15 0.09 -2.67 20.93
CA THR A 15 0.97 -1.66 20.30
C THR A 15 0.23 -0.38 19.93
N PHE A 16 -1.04 -0.46 19.53
CA PHE A 16 -1.86 0.68 19.15
C PHE A 16 -2.98 1.00 20.17
N SER A 17 -2.89 0.52 21.40
CA SER A 17 -3.87 0.87 22.43
C SER A 17 -3.97 2.38 22.62
N GLY A 18 -5.19 2.91 22.60
CA GLY A 18 -5.46 4.35 22.67
C GLY A 18 -5.19 5.13 21.38
N ARG A 19 -4.76 4.46 20.31
CA ARG A 19 -4.52 5.11 19.01
C ARG A 19 -5.68 4.87 18.05
N THR A 20 -6.06 5.90 17.31
CA THR A 20 -7.07 5.80 16.25
C THR A 20 -6.39 5.91 14.88
N ILE A 21 -6.59 4.90 14.04
CA ILE A 21 -6.01 4.81 12.70
C ILE A 21 -7.13 4.80 11.65
N VAL A 22 -7.00 5.64 10.64
CA VAL A 22 -7.92 5.72 9.50
C VAL A 22 -7.34 4.98 8.31
N VAL A 23 -8.11 4.09 7.68
CA VAL A 23 -7.71 3.34 6.47
C VAL A 23 -8.68 3.63 5.34
N THR A 24 -8.23 4.35 4.31
CA THR A 24 -9.05 4.59 3.13
C THR A 24 -9.09 3.34 2.23
N GLY A 25 -10.26 3.04 1.67
CA GLY A 25 -10.45 1.77 0.94
C GLY A 25 -10.34 0.54 1.84
N GLY A 26 -10.71 0.69 3.13
CA GLY A 26 -10.54 -0.35 4.15
C GLY A 26 -11.57 -1.47 4.13
N GLY A 27 -12.56 -1.44 3.22
CA GLY A 27 -13.62 -2.46 3.18
C GLY A 27 -13.23 -3.76 2.50
N THR A 28 -12.17 -3.80 1.70
CA THR A 28 -11.75 -4.97 0.92
C THR A 28 -10.23 -5.06 0.76
N GLY A 29 -9.74 -6.23 0.36
CA GLY A 29 -8.36 -6.46 -0.06
C GLY A 29 -7.32 -6.03 0.98
N LEU A 30 -6.23 -5.41 0.52
CA LEU A 30 -5.10 -5.03 1.37
C LEU A 30 -5.48 -4.03 2.46
N GLY A 31 -6.36 -3.07 2.16
CA GLY A 31 -6.85 -2.10 3.14
C GLY A 31 -7.59 -2.77 4.30
N ARG A 32 -8.45 -3.75 3.99
CA ARG A 32 -9.14 -4.53 5.02
C ARG A 32 -8.16 -5.35 5.86
N SER A 33 -7.20 -6.05 5.23
CA SER A 33 -6.21 -6.87 5.94
C SER A 33 -5.33 -6.02 6.87
N MET A 34 -4.86 -4.86 6.41
CA MET A 34 -4.10 -3.93 7.26
C MET A 34 -4.97 -3.40 8.43
N GLY A 35 -6.22 -3.00 8.14
CA GLY A 35 -7.13 -2.50 9.16
C GLY A 35 -7.43 -3.56 10.22
N GLU A 36 -7.73 -4.78 9.82
CA GLU A 36 -7.98 -5.89 10.75
C GLU A 36 -6.77 -6.14 11.65
N TYR A 37 -5.57 -6.16 11.08
CA TYR A 37 -4.36 -6.36 11.89
C TYR A 37 -4.10 -5.21 12.86
N LEU A 38 -4.30 -3.95 12.44
CA LEU A 38 -4.19 -2.78 13.34
C LEU A 38 -5.20 -2.86 14.49
N SER A 39 -6.45 -3.28 14.21
CA SER A 39 -7.47 -3.50 15.24
C SER A 39 -7.06 -4.60 16.22
N ARG A 40 -6.49 -5.74 15.74
CA ARG A 40 -5.92 -6.80 16.61
C ARG A 40 -4.80 -6.31 17.50
N LEU A 41 -4.05 -5.30 17.07
CA LEU A 41 -2.99 -4.66 17.84
C LEU A 41 -3.52 -3.55 18.79
N GLY A 42 -4.83 -3.41 18.92
CA GLY A 42 -5.48 -2.51 19.87
C GLY A 42 -5.86 -1.13 19.33
N ALA A 43 -5.73 -0.86 18.04
CA ALA A 43 -6.18 0.40 17.45
C ALA A 43 -7.71 0.53 17.47
N ASN A 44 -8.21 1.74 17.77
CA ASN A 44 -9.51 2.16 17.27
C ASN A 44 -9.36 2.33 15.75
N LEU A 45 -10.20 1.64 14.99
CA LEU A 45 -10.10 1.62 13.53
C LEU A 45 -11.23 2.42 12.89
N VAL A 46 -10.88 3.28 11.96
CA VAL A 46 -11.83 3.88 11.00
C VAL A 46 -11.53 3.34 9.62
N ILE A 47 -12.53 2.77 8.97
CA ILE A 47 -12.43 2.38 7.56
C ILE A 47 -13.40 3.18 6.72
N CYS A 48 -12.99 3.59 5.53
CA CYS A 48 -13.88 4.31 4.65
C CYS A 48 -13.81 3.85 3.20
N GLY A 49 -14.87 4.13 2.46
CA GLY A 49 -15.00 3.84 1.05
C GLY A 49 -16.37 4.25 0.51
N ARG A 50 -16.56 4.15 -0.81
CA ARG A 50 -17.76 4.64 -1.50
C ARG A 50 -18.98 3.75 -1.36
N ARG A 51 -18.79 2.46 -1.10
CA ARG A 51 -19.88 1.47 -1.02
C ARG A 51 -20.26 1.26 0.43
N THR A 52 -21.36 1.87 0.85
CA THR A 52 -21.84 1.86 2.24
C THR A 52 -21.93 0.46 2.80
N GLU A 53 -22.67 -0.43 2.17
CA GLU A 53 -22.89 -1.82 2.62
C GLU A 53 -21.58 -2.59 2.80
N VAL A 54 -20.61 -2.41 1.87
CA VAL A 54 -19.30 -3.08 1.96
C VAL A 54 -18.49 -2.58 3.15
N ILE A 55 -18.56 -1.28 3.44
CA ILE A 55 -17.83 -0.67 4.54
C ILE A 55 -18.45 -1.05 5.89
N GLU A 56 -19.76 -1.02 5.99
CA GLU A 56 -20.49 -1.39 7.22
C GLU A 56 -20.30 -2.88 7.54
N THR A 57 -20.45 -3.76 6.55
CA THR A 57 -20.20 -5.20 6.71
C THR A 57 -18.76 -5.45 7.14
N ALA A 58 -17.77 -4.84 6.49
CA ALA A 58 -16.37 -5.01 6.85
C ALA A 58 -16.08 -4.49 8.27
N ALA A 59 -16.67 -3.38 8.68
CA ALA A 59 -16.49 -2.85 10.04
C ALA A 59 -17.04 -3.81 11.09
N GLN A 60 -18.23 -4.38 10.86
CA GLN A 60 -18.84 -5.36 11.75
C GLN A 60 -18.00 -6.65 11.84
N GLU A 61 -17.57 -7.18 10.70
CA GLU A 61 -16.77 -8.40 10.63
C GLU A 61 -15.40 -8.24 11.28
N ILE A 62 -14.71 -7.10 11.05
CA ILE A 62 -13.43 -6.81 11.69
C ILE A 62 -13.63 -6.68 13.22
N SER A 63 -14.66 -5.95 13.66
CA SER A 63 -14.97 -5.80 15.09
C SER A 63 -15.23 -7.15 15.75
N ALA A 64 -16.03 -8.02 15.11
CA ALA A 64 -16.33 -9.37 15.61
C ALA A 64 -15.05 -10.25 15.67
N ALA A 65 -14.18 -10.16 14.66
CA ALA A 65 -12.97 -10.98 14.56
C ALA A 65 -11.83 -10.54 15.51
N THR A 66 -11.83 -9.25 15.92
CA THR A 66 -10.72 -8.68 16.70
C THR A 66 -11.12 -8.30 18.12
N GLY A 67 -12.42 -8.13 18.40
CA GLY A 67 -12.93 -7.52 19.62
C GLY A 67 -12.69 -6.00 19.70
N GLY A 68 -12.10 -5.39 18.66
CA GLY A 68 -11.75 -3.98 18.62
C GLY A 68 -12.91 -3.07 18.22
N GLN A 69 -12.75 -1.77 18.46
CA GLN A 69 -13.71 -0.75 18.02
C GLN A 69 -13.44 -0.36 16.58
N VAL A 70 -14.41 -0.57 15.71
CA VAL A 70 -14.31 -0.27 14.26
C VAL A 70 -15.48 0.63 13.84
N LEU A 71 -15.15 1.73 13.17
CA LEU A 71 -16.12 2.66 12.58
C LEU A 71 -16.01 2.60 11.07
N GLY A 72 -17.10 2.19 10.41
CA GLY A 72 -17.23 2.23 8.97
C GLY A 72 -17.93 3.51 8.51
N LEU A 73 -17.31 4.26 7.58
CA LEU A 73 -17.86 5.51 7.07
C LEU A 73 -17.90 5.52 5.54
N THR A 74 -19.02 5.91 4.96
CA THR A 74 -19.08 6.19 3.54
C THR A 74 -18.33 7.48 3.24
N CYS A 75 -17.34 7.41 2.34
CA CYS A 75 -16.57 8.57 1.93
C CYS A 75 -15.98 8.34 0.53
N ASP A 76 -16.18 9.30 -0.34
CA ASP A 76 -15.44 9.41 -1.60
C ASP A 76 -14.25 10.35 -1.40
N VAL A 77 -13.05 9.80 -1.32
CA VAL A 77 -11.82 10.57 -1.10
C VAL A 77 -11.54 11.65 -2.15
N ARG A 78 -12.23 11.59 -3.31
CA ARG A 78 -12.13 12.62 -4.35
C ARG A 78 -12.79 13.94 -3.95
N LYS A 79 -13.68 13.90 -2.95
CA LYS A 79 -14.50 15.02 -2.50
C LYS A 79 -13.99 15.54 -1.14
N PRO A 80 -13.35 16.72 -1.10
CA PRO A 80 -12.81 17.28 0.13
C PRO A 80 -13.85 17.38 1.26
N ASP A 81 -15.08 17.77 0.95
CA ASP A 81 -16.14 17.92 1.96
C ASP A 81 -16.52 16.58 2.62
N GLU A 82 -16.56 15.48 1.82
CA GLU A 82 -16.80 14.14 2.38
C GLU A 82 -15.61 13.67 3.24
N VAL A 83 -14.39 14.03 2.87
CA VAL A 83 -13.17 13.74 3.65
C VAL A 83 -13.19 14.49 4.99
N GLU A 84 -13.51 15.77 4.99
CA GLU A 84 -13.62 16.56 6.24
C GLU A 84 -14.74 16.02 7.14
N ALA A 85 -15.91 15.68 6.58
CA ALA A 85 -17.01 15.08 7.31
C ALA A 85 -16.64 13.74 7.93
N MET A 86 -15.91 12.89 7.19
CA MET A 86 -15.39 11.60 7.68
C MET A 86 -14.45 11.80 8.87
N PHE A 87 -13.50 12.73 8.81
CA PHE A 87 -12.59 13.00 9.93
C PHE A 87 -13.33 13.62 11.13
N ALA A 88 -14.30 14.51 10.90
CA ALA A 88 -15.11 15.06 11.96
C ALA A 88 -15.91 13.97 12.70
N ALA A 89 -16.56 13.07 11.98
CA ALA A 89 -17.26 11.92 12.56
C ALA A 89 -16.31 10.98 13.31
N SER A 90 -15.12 10.75 12.78
CA SER A 90 -14.09 9.93 13.43
C SER A 90 -13.63 10.53 14.76
N VAL A 91 -13.41 11.85 14.80
CA VAL A 91 -13.05 12.57 16.02
C VAL A 91 -14.19 12.57 17.02
N SER A 92 -15.43 12.80 16.58
CA SER A 92 -16.60 12.71 17.45
C SER A 92 -16.72 11.33 18.13
N ARG A 93 -16.32 10.26 17.44
CA ARG A 93 -16.41 8.89 17.95
C ARG A 93 -15.24 8.50 18.86
N PHE A 94 -14.01 8.90 18.53
CA PHE A 94 -12.79 8.40 19.16
C PHE A 94 -11.90 9.48 19.78
N GLY A 95 -12.26 10.74 19.67
CA GLY A 95 -11.49 11.87 20.18
C GLY A 95 -10.36 12.29 19.24
N SER A 96 -9.22 11.63 19.31
CA SER A 96 -8.04 11.98 18.51
C SER A 96 -7.77 10.98 17.40
N LEU A 97 -7.18 11.47 16.30
CA LEU A 97 -6.71 10.65 15.18
C LEU A 97 -5.17 10.64 15.16
N HIS A 98 -4.57 9.47 15.02
CA HIS A 98 -3.12 9.29 15.18
C HIS A 98 -2.42 8.82 13.91
N GLY A 99 -3.15 8.18 13.01
CA GLY A 99 -2.58 7.66 11.79
C GLY A 99 -3.56 7.60 10.62
N LEU A 100 -3.00 7.68 9.42
CA LEU A 100 -3.74 7.58 8.15
C LEU A 100 -3.05 6.59 7.22
N VAL A 101 -3.81 5.63 6.70
CA VAL A 101 -3.38 4.76 5.60
C VAL A 101 -4.12 5.17 4.33
N ASN A 102 -3.42 5.80 3.41
CA ASN A 102 -3.91 6.10 2.08
C ASN A 102 -3.76 4.85 1.19
N ASN A 103 -4.83 4.05 1.17
CA ASN A 103 -4.88 2.81 0.40
C ASN A 103 -5.95 2.86 -0.69
N ALA A 104 -6.96 3.74 -0.60
CA ALA A 104 -7.98 3.89 -1.64
C ALA A 104 -7.34 4.13 -3.01
N ALA A 105 -7.66 3.27 -3.97
CA ALA A 105 -7.12 3.33 -5.31
C ALA A 105 -8.10 2.75 -6.33
N GLY A 106 -7.83 3.04 -7.60
CA GLY A 106 -8.44 2.41 -8.76
C GLY A 106 -7.38 2.27 -9.83
N ASN A 107 -7.42 1.18 -10.59
CA ASN A 107 -6.56 0.96 -11.73
C ASN A 107 -7.25 0.04 -12.74
N PHE A 108 -6.82 0.12 -13.99
CA PHE A 108 -7.21 -0.76 -15.09
C PHE A 108 -6.10 -0.77 -16.14
N ILE A 109 -6.09 -1.80 -16.97
CA ILE A 109 -5.13 -1.93 -18.07
C ILE A 109 -5.76 -1.38 -19.35
N CYS A 110 -5.05 -0.48 -20.03
CA CYS A 110 -5.46 0.05 -21.32
C CYS A 110 -4.25 0.61 -22.10
N PRO A 111 -4.14 0.35 -23.42
CA PRO A 111 -3.22 1.09 -24.26
C PRO A 111 -3.52 2.61 -24.18
N THR A 112 -2.48 3.42 -24.02
CA THR A 112 -2.66 4.85 -23.72
C THR A 112 -3.39 5.60 -24.82
N GLU A 113 -3.16 5.24 -26.10
CA GLU A 113 -3.83 5.81 -27.26
C GLU A 113 -5.33 5.50 -27.33
N ARG A 114 -5.82 4.56 -26.51
CA ARG A 114 -7.25 4.19 -26.40
C ARG A 114 -7.90 4.77 -25.15
N LEU A 115 -7.15 5.48 -24.30
CA LEU A 115 -7.71 6.12 -23.10
C LEU A 115 -8.51 7.36 -23.43
N SER A 116 -9.71 7.47 -22.87
CA SER A 116 -10.39 8.76 -22.81
C SER A 116 -9.80 9.64 -21.72
N TYR A 117 -9.94 10.97 -21.85
CA TYR A 117 -9.56 11.93 -20.79
C TYR A 117 -10.25 11.63 -19.46
N ASN A 118 -11.52 11.24 -19.49
CA ASN A 118 -12.28 10.87 -18.28
C ASN A 118 -11.73 9.60 -17.62
N ALA A 119 -11.31 8.61 -18.40
CA ALA A 119 -10.70 7.40 -17.87
C ALA A 119 -9.38 7.72 -17.16
N PHE A 120 -8.53 8.58 -17.74
CA PHE A 120 -7.31 9.08 -17.09
C PHE A 120 -7.64 9.80 -15.78
N ASN A 121 -8.53 10.80 -15.84
CA ASN A 121 -8.92 11.61 -14.69
C ASN A 121 -9.51 10.76 -13.56
N SER A 122 -10.30 9.73 -13.87
CA SER A 122 -10.91 8.87 -12.85
C SER A 122 -9.89 8.19 -11.93
N VAL A 123 -8.71 7.82 -12.46
CA VAL A 123 -7.63 7.24 -11.66
C VAL A 123 -6.87 8.32 -10.90
N VAL A 124 -6.54 9.43 -11.57
CA VAL A 124 -5.83 10.56 -10.96
C VAL A 124 -6.63 11.13 -9.78
N ASP A 125 -7.94 11.29 -9.94
CA ASP A 125 -8.81 11.83 -8.90
C ASP A 125 -8.85 10.94 -7.65
N ILE A 126 -8.89 9.61 -7.81
CA ILE A 126 -8.89 8.69 -6.66
C ILE A 126 -7.49 8.60 -6.05
N VAL A 127 -6.47 8.31 -6.89
CA VAL A 127 -5.15 7.88 -6.39
C VAL A 127 -4.29 9.07 -5.97
N LEU A 128 -4.27 10.16 -6.73
CA LEU A 128 -3.45 11.33 -6.42
C LEU A 128 -4.24 12.34 -5.59
N LYS A 129 -5.36 12.86 -6.13
CA LYS A 129 -6.13 13.88 -5.43
C LYS A 129 -6.77 13.35 -4.14
N GLY A 130 -7.30 12.11 -4.16
CA GLY A 130 -7.85 11.48 -2.95
C GLY A 130 -6.81 11.30 -1.84
N THR A 131 -5.59 10.87 -2.19
CA THR A 131 -4.47 10.80 -1.26
C THR A 131 -4.10 12.19 -0.72
N TYR A 132 -4.05 13.21 -1.59
CA TYR A 132 -3.79 14.58 -1.20
C TYR A 132 -4.87 15.12 -0.24
N ASN A 133 -6.15 14.97 -0.59
CA ASN A 133 -7.28 15.46 0.21
C ASN A 133 -7.22 14.89 1.65
N CYS A 134 -7.08 13.56 1.78
CA CYS A 134 -7.01 12.93 3.09
C CYS A 134 -5.76 13.36 3.89
N THR A 135 -4.60 13.42 3.22
CA THR A 135 -3.35 13.81 3.87
C THR A 135 -3.40 15.26 4.31
N LEU A 136 -3.89 16.16 3.46
CA LEU A 136 -3.98 17.60 3.77
C LEU A 136 -4.95 17.87 4.91
N ALA A 137 -6.16 17.31 4.87
CA ALA A 137 -7.20 17.53 5.88
C ALA A 137 -6.71 17.10 7.26
N LEU A 138 -6.14 15.88 7.36
CA LEU A 138 -5.67 15.37 8.65
C LEU A 138 -4.37 16.04 9.10
N GLY A 139 -3.46 16.36 8.19
CA GLY A 139 -2.23 17.10 8.49
C GLY A 139 -2.50 18.51 9.04
N LYS A 140 -3.43 19.27 8.44
CA LYS A 140 -3.86 20.57 8.96
C LYS A 140 -4.39 20.47 10.38
N ARG A 141 -5.20 19.44 10.67
CA ARG A 141 -5.74 19.19 12.00
C ARG A 141 -4.61 18.91 13.00
N TRP A 142 -3.69 18.01 12.72
CA TRP A 142 -2.57 17.71 13.60
C TRP A 142 -1.70 18.94 13.89
N ILE A 143 -1.43 19.77 12.85
CA ILE A 143 -0.65 21.00 13.02
C ILE A 143 -1.40 21.99 13.91
N ALA A 144 -2.70 22.18 13.69
CA ALA A 144 -3.52 23.11 14.50
C ALA A 144 -3.65 22.65 15.96
N GLU A 145 -3.77 21.34 16.18
CA GLU A 145 -3.88 20.74 17.52
C GLU A 145 -2.51 20.51 18.19
N SER A 146 -1.39 20.82 17.49
CA SER A 146 -0.01 20.54 17.95
C SER A 146 0.18 19.07 18.35
N THR A 147 -0.44 18.15 17.63
CA THR A 147 -0.35 16.70 17.87
C THR A 147 0.48 16.01 16.78
N PRO A 148 1.31 15.03 17.16
CA PRO A 148 2.04 14.25 16.16
C PRO A 148 1.11 13.33 15.37
N GLY A 149 1.53 12.95 14.17
CA GLY A 149 0.77 12.04 13.31
C GLY A 149 1.64 11.17 12.42
N VAL A 150 1.03 10.14 11.86
CA VAL A 150 1.73 9.28 10.90
C VAL A 150 0.85 8.98 9.69
N VAL A 151 1.42 9.15 8.49
CA VAL A 151 0.78 8.84 7.22
C VAL A 151 1.53 7.70 6.53
N LEU A 152 0.80 6.71 6.07
CA LEU A 152 1.30 5.62 5.26
C LEU A 152 0.58 5.61 3.91
N ASN A 153 1.32 5.75 2.82
CA ASN A 153 0.78 5.64 1.46
C ASN A 153 1.06 4.26 0.86
N ILE A 154 0.05 3.62 0.30
CA ILE A 154 0.25 2.40 -0.49
C ILE A 154 0.59 2.83 -1.93
N SER A 155 1.85 2.65 -2.30
CA SER A 155 2.42 2.96 -3.60
C SER A 155 2.56 1.71 -4.47
N THR A 156 3.53 1.69 -5.36
CA THR A 156 3.90 0.57 -6.23
C THR A 156 5.26 0.84 -6.83
N THR A 157 5.96 -0.18 -7.32
CA THR A 157 7.30 -0.03 -7.92
C THR A 157 7.29 0.80 -9.20
N TYR A 158 6.21 0.75 -9.99
CA TYR A 158 6.11 1.58 -11.19
C TYR A 158 5.89 3.09 -10.92
N ALA A 159 5.81 3.51 -9.66
CA ALA A 159 5.86 4.93 -9.30
C ALA A 159 7.22 5.60 -9.63
N TRP A 160 8.28 4.82 -9.81
CA TRP A 160 9.61 5.31 -10.22
C TRP A 160 10.15 4.65 -11.48
N THR A 161 9.70 3.44 -11.83
CA THR A 161 10.14 2.77 -13.06
C THR A 161 9.28 3.14 -14.28
N GLY A 162 8.05 3.64 -14.05
CA GLY A 162 7.01 3.66 -15.07
C GLY A 162 6.47 2.26 -15.37
N SER A 163 5.35 2.20 -16.09
CA SER A 163 4.80 0.97 -16.67
C SER A 163 3.86 1.31 -17.81
N GLY A 164 4.02 0.61 -18.94
CA GLY A 164 3.04 0.64 -20.02
C GLY A 164 1.67 0.13 -19.55
N TYR A 165 0.62 0.52 -20.27
CA TYR A 165 -0.77 0.09 -20.11
C TYR A 165 -1.47 0.47 -18.80
N VAL A 166 -0.78 1.14 -17.86
CA VAL A 166 -1.31 1.64 -16.58
C VAL A 166 -0.86 3.08 -16.31
N VAL A 167 -0.67 3.87 -17.36
CA VAL A 167 -0.12 5.24 -17.29
C VAL A 167 -0.84 6.13 -16.26
N PRO A 168 -2.18 6.16 -16.16
CA PRO A 168 -2.85 6.99 -15.15
C PRO A 168 -2.45 6.64 -13.72
N SER A 169 -2.31 5.34 -13.44
CA SER A 169 -1.89 4.86 -12.12
C SER A 169 -0.40 5.16 -11.85
N ALA A 170 0.47 4.97 -12.85
CA ALA A 170 1.90 5.24 -12.71
C ALA A 170 2.14 6.73 -12.38
N VAL A 171 1.54 7.65 -13.13
CA VAL A 171 1.63 9.09 -12.88
C VAL A 171 1.09 9.45 -11.50
N SER A 172 -0.08 8.91 -11.13
CA SER A 172 -0.71 9.20 -9.84
C SER A 172 0.13 8.68 -8.65
N LYS A 173 0.67 7.47 -8.75
CA LYS A 173 1.51 6.89 -7.70
C LYS A 173 2.87 7.56 -7.60
N ALA A 174 3.45 8.02 -8.73
CA ALA A 174 4.66 8.84 -8.73
C ALA A 174 4.42 10.17 -8.01
N GLY A 175 3.33 10.88 -8.34
CA GLY A 175 2.93 12.11 -7.67
C GLY A 175 2.70 11.92 -6.18
N ALA A 176 1.96 10.87 -5.78
CA ALA A 176 1.73 10.54 -4.37
C ALA A 176 3.03 10.19 -3.62
N LEU A 177 4.00 9.53 -4.27
CA LEU A 177 5.30 9.24 -3.68
C LEU A 177 6.14 10.51 -3.46
N ILE A 178 6.15 11.42 -4.45
CA ILE A 178 6.84 12.71 -4.31
C ILE A 178 6.19 13.55 -3.21
N MET A 179 4.86 13.53 -3.10
CA MET A 179 4.15 14.19 -1.99
C MET A 179 4.58 13.66 -0.63
N VAL A 180 4.75 12.33 -0.46
CA VAL A 180 5.27 11.74 0.78
C VAL A 180 6.62 12.34 1.14
N ARG A 181 7.56 12.42 0.19
CA ARG A 181 8.91 12.95 0.41
C ARG A 181 8.90 14.44 0.75
N SER A 182 8.10 15.21 0.01
CA SER A 182 7.99 16.66 0.22
C SER A 182 7.40 16.99 1.60
N LEU A 183 6.28 16.36 1.94
CA LEU A 183 5.62 16.60 3.22
C LEU A 183 6.38 16.01 4.40
N ALA A 184 7.12 14.92 4.24
CA ALA A 184 8.02 14.40 5.27
C ALA A 184 9.08 15.42 5.66
N SER A 185 9.63 16.15 4.69
CA SER A 185 10.58 17.23 4.93
C SER A 185 9.92 18.46 5.56
N GLU A 186 8.75 18.84 5.05
CA GLU A 186 8.05 20.05 5.49
C GLU A 186 7.41 19.91 6.87
N TRP A 187 6.77 18.74 7.14
CA TRP A 187 5.97 18.50 8.33
C TRP A 187 6.70 17.76 9.46
N GLY A 188 7.93 17.33 9.21
CA GLY A 188 8.77 16.70 10.25
C GLY A 188 8.93 17.56 11.50
N LYS A 189 9.00 18.89 11.34
CA LYS A 189 9.06 19.85 12.46
C LYS A 189 7.82 19.84 13.36
N TYR A 190 6.69 19.31 12.89
CA TYR A 190 5.46 19.14 13.67
C TYR A 190 5.32 17.74 14.26
N GLY A 191 6.34 16.87 14.13
CA GLY A 191 6.28 15.50 14.58
C GLY A 191 5.43 14.59 13.67
N ILE A 192 5.15 15.01 12.43
CA ILE A 192 4.36 14.23 11.47
C ILE A 192 5.30 13.45 10.57
N ARG A 193 5.16 12.11 10.57
CA ARG A 193 5.93 11.22 9.71
C ARG A 193 5.09 10.77 8.50
N LEU A 194 5.71 10.75 7.34
CA LEU A 194 5.08 10.25 6.12
C LEU A 194 5.98 9.22 5.45
N ASN A 195 5.44 8.02 5.20
CA ASN A 195 6.16 6.95 4.51
C ASN A 195 5.26 6.28 3.46
N ALA A 196 5.86 5.49 2.60
CA ALA A 196 5.16 4.68 1.63
C ALA A 196 5.62 3.22 1.67
N ILE A 197 4.74 2.31 1.29
CA ILE A 197 5.05 0.93 0.93
C ILE A 197 4.77 0.74 -0.55
N ALA A 198 5.66 0.06 -1.25
CA ALA A 198 5.47 -0.36 -2.64
C ALA A 198 5.31 -1.88 -2.71
N PRO A 199 4.07 -2.39 -2.64
CA PRO A 199 3.80 -3.81 -2.73
C PRO A 199 4.02 -4.34 -4.15
N GLY A 200 4.51 -5.57 -4.25
CA GLY A 200 4.46 -6.39 -5.44
C GLY A 200 3.14 -7.15 -5.58
N ALA A 201 3.25 -8.42 -5.93
CA ALA A 201 2.10 -9.30 -6.12
C ALA A 201 1.54 -9.81 -4.79
N PHE A 202 0.50 -9.17 -4.29
CA PHE A 202 -0.35 -9.61 -3.17
C PHE A 202 -1.74 -9.91 -3.73
N PRO A 203 -2.16 -11.16 -3.83
CA PRO A 203 -3.43 -11.53 -4.44
C PRO A 203 -4.62 -10.93 -3.68
N THR A 204 -5.46 -10.19 -4.40
CA THR A 204 -6.77 -9.76 -3.92
C THR A 204 -7.78 -9.97 -5.05
N GLU A 205 -8.99 -10.40 -4.71
CA GLU A 205 -10.03 -10.66 -5.69
C GLU A 205 -10.28 -9.46 -6.62
N GLY A 206 -10.42 -8.27 -6.05
CA GLY A 206 -10.72 -7.06 -6.82
C GLY A 206 -9.59 -6.48 -7.66
N ALA A 207 -8.31 -6.73 -7.33
CA ALA A 207 -7.19 -6.27 -8.14
C ALA A 207 -6.89 -7.25 -9.28
N TRP A 208 -6.96 -8.54 -9.01
CA TRP A 208 -6.62 -9.57 -9.99
C TRP A 208 -7.59 -9.62 -11.15
N SER A 209 -8.90 -9.48 -10.91
CA SER A 209 -9.90 -9.42 -11.96
C SER A 209 -9.70 -8.25 -12.94
N ARG A 210 -9.10 -7.15 -12.50
CA ARG A 210 -8.88 -5.94 -13.33
C ARG A 210 -7.51 -5.89 -13.99
N LEU A 211 -6.48 -6.43 -13.34
CA LEU A 211 -5.10 -6.37 -13.81
C LEU A 211 -4.67 -7.64 -14.55
N ARG A 212 -5.51 -8.67 -14.56
CA ARG A 212 -5.31 -9.95 -15.22
C ARG A 212 -6.61 -10.51 -15.75
N PRO A 213 -7.27 -9.78 -16.63
CA PRO A 213 -8.49 -10.29 -17.25
C PRO A 213 -8.14 -11.55 -18.06
N PRO A 214 -8.97 -12.61 -17.97
CA PRO A 214 -8.74 -13.89 -18.67
C PRO A 214 -8.52 -13.74 -20.17
N GLU A 215 -9.10 -12.68 -20.74
CA GLU A 215 -9.02 -12.35 -22.18
C GLU A 215 -7.60 -12.04 -22.66
N LEU A 216 -6.66 -11.71 -21.78
CA LEU A 216 -5.26 -11.48 -22.15
C LEU A 216 -4.43 -12.75 -22.25
N GLY A 217 -5.04 -13.93 -22.01
CA GLY A 217 -4.42 -15.22 -22.15
C GLY A 217 -3.39 -15.59 -21.06
N PRO A 218 -2.88 -16.83 -21.07
CA PRO A 218 -2.08 -17.41 -19.98
C PRO A 218 -0.61 -16.94 -19.93
N ASN A 219 -0.17 -16.06 -20.83
CA ASN A 219 1.25 -15.77 -21.09
C ASN A 219 1.99 -14.98 -20.01
N ALA A 220 1.42 -14.78 -18.84
CA ALA A 220 2.09 -14.09 -17.75
C ALA A 220 1.89 -14.82 -16.43
N ASP A 221 2.55 -15.95 -16.23
CA ASP A 221 2.69 -16.49 -14.89
C ASP A 221 3.53 -15.51 -14.06
N PRO A 222 2.92 -14.75 -13.14
CA PRO A 222 3.64 -13.75 -12.35
C PRO A 222 4.65 -14.39 -11.40
N MET A 223 4.44 -15.66 -11.04
CA MET A 223 5.32 -16.41 -10.15
C MET A 223 6.72 -16.50 -10.73
N LYS A 224 6.83 -16.71 -12.05
CA LYS A 224 8.13 -16.77 -12.75
C LYS A 224 8.91 -15.46 -12.73
N ARG A 225 8.26 -14.34 -12.39
CA ARG A 225 8.89 -13.01 -12.29
C ARG A 225 9.26 -12.61 -10.86
N ILE A 226 8.89 -13.42 -9.89
CA ILE A 226 9.15 -13.14 -8.47
C ILE A 226 10.36 -13.97 -8.04
N PRO A 227 11.54 -13.37 -7.78
CA PRO A 227 12.72 -14.13 -7.35
C PRO A 227 12.50 -15.04 -6.15
N LEU A 228 11.66 -14.62 -5.18
CA LEU A 228 11.28 -15.47 -4.05
C LEU A 228 10.30 -16.60 -4.38
N GLY A 229 9.85 -16.74 -5.65
CA GLY A 229 9.03 -17.84 -6.15
C GLY A 229 7.63 -17.96 -5.54
N ARG A 230 7.13 -16.92 -4.86
CA ARG A 230 5.79 -16.89 -4.27
C ARG A 230 5.19 -15.50 -4.24
N HIS A 231 3.88 -15.43 -4.10
CA HIS A 231 3.19 -14.18 -3.77
C HIS A 231 3.46 -13.77 -2.32
N GLY A 232 3.31 -12.47 -2.04
CA GLY A 232 3.31 -11.96 -0.69
C GLY A 232 2.00 -12.35 0.03
N GLU A 233 2.12 -12.71 1.30
CA GLU A 233 1.00 -12.92 2.20
C GLU A 233 0.52 -11.59 2.77
N HIS A 234 -0.80 -11.41 2.90
CA HIS A 234 -1.37 -10.17 3.43
C HIS A 234 -0.81 -9.80 4.82
N GLN A 235 -0.43 -10.80 5.62
CA GLN A 235 0.17 -10.57 6.92
C GLN A 235 1.56 -9.93 6.82
N GLU A 236 2.36 -10.25 5.80
CA GLU A 236 3.67 -9.63 5.59
C GLU A 236 3.53 -8.12 5.32
N LEU A 237 2.57 -7.75 4.46
CA LEU A 237 2.26 -6.35 4.21
C LEU A 237 1.71 -5.65 5.45
N SER A 238 0.82 -6.31 6.19
CA SER A 238 0.20 -5.76 7.39
C SER A 238 1.23 -5.56 8.51
N ASN A 239 2.20 -6.47 8.66
CA ASN A 239 3.32 -6.34 9.58
C ASN A 239 4.16 -5.09 9.25
N LEU A 240 4.53 -4.90 7.98
CA LEU A 240 5.30 -3.73 7.56
C LEU A 240 4.50 -2.43 7.74
N ALA A 241 3.20 -2.45 7.40
CA ALA A 241 2.32 -1.29 7.59
C ALA A 241 2.21 -0.91 9.07
N ALA A 242 1.97 -1.88 9.95
CA ALA A 242 1.91 -1.65 11.39
C ALA A 242 3.25 -1.15 11.96
N TYR A 243 4.38 -1.70 11.51
CA TYR A 243 5.71 -1.21 11.90
C TYR A 243 5.89 0.27 11.54
N LEU A 244 5.58 0.67 10.30
CA LEU A 244 5.75 2.06 9.85
C LEU A 244 4.78 3.04 10.52
N LEU A 245 3.62 2.56 10.95
CA LEU A 245 2.63 3.36 11.71
C LEU A 245 2.97 3.46 13.20
N SER A 246 3.76 2.54 13.74
CA SER A 246 4.12 2.48 15.16
C SER A 246 5.26 3.42 15.55
N ASP A 247 5.46 3.60 16.84
CA ASP A 247 6.60 4.33 17.39
C ASP A 247 7.93 3.58 17.25
N PHE A 248 7.91 2.27 16.94
CA PHE A 248 9.13 1.50 16.62
C PHE A 248 9.84 1.99 15.35
N SER A 249 9.17 2.76 14.51
CA SER A 249 9.73 3.41 13.32
C SER A 249 9.84 4.94 13.45
N ALA A 250 9.97 5.46 14.67
CA ALA A 250 9.94 6.90 14.95
C ALA A 250 10.99 7.72 14.18
N TYR A 251 12.09 7.12 13.76
CA TYR A 251 13.15 7.79 12.98
C TYR A 251 13.07 7.54 11.47
N ILE A 252 11.95 6.97 10.99
CA ILE A 252 11.71 6.71 9.57
C ILE A 252 10.65 7.67 9.06
N THR A 253 11.03 8.58 8.13
CA THR A 253 10.12 9.46 7.40
C THR A 253 10.64 9.72 5.99
N GLY A 254 9.75 9.92 5.01
CA GLY A 254 10.09 10.12 3.59
C GLY A 254 10.50 8.85 2.84
N ALA A 255 10.51 7.69 3.50
CA ALA A 255 10.92 6.42 2.92
C ALA A 255 9.80 5.80 2.06
N CYS A 256 10.21 5.04 1.03
CA CYS A 256 9.35 4.11 0.31
C CYS A 256 9.97 2.72 0.40
N ILE A 257 9.32 1.81 1.13
CA ILE A 257 9.84 0.45 1.33
C ILE A 257 9.16 -0.49 0.35
N THR A 258 9.98 -1.14 -0.48
CA THR A 258 9.51 -2.15 -1.42
C THR A 258 9.33 -3.49 -0.70
N ILE A 259 8.18 -4.13 -0.96
CA ILE A 259 7.86 -5.48 -0.49
C ILE A 259 7.26 -6.25 -1.67
N ASP A 260 8.10 -6.85 -2.51
CA ASP A 260 7.70 -7.40 -3.81
C ASP A 260 8.38 -8.73 -4.18
N GLY A 261 9.07 -9.34 -3.23
CA GLY A 261 9.82 -10.58 -3.47
C GLY A 261 10.96 -10.44 -4.48
N GLY A 262 11.44 -9.21 -4.73
CA GLY A 262 12.51 -8.92 -5.68
C GLY A 262 12.06 -8.67 -7.12
N THR A 263 10.75 -8.59 -7.36
CA THR A 263 10.18 -8.54 -8.73
C THR A 263 10.70 -7.38 -9.55
N TRP A 264 10.76 -6.16 -9.01
CA TRP A 264 11.18 -5.02 -9.80
C TRP A 264 12.68 -5.03 -10.11
N LEU A 265 13.51 -5.53 -9.20
CA LEU A 265 14.95 -5.68 -9.41
C LEU A 265 15.22 -6.67 -10.54
N ARG A 266 14.48 -7.79 -10.57
CA ARG A 266 14.57 -8.76 -11.67
C ARG A 266 14.24 -8.12 -13.01
N GLY A 267 13.19 -7.32 -13.09
CA GLY A 267 12.80 -6.64 -14.33
C GLY A 267 13.78 -5.55 -14.79
N ALA A 268 14.54 -4.96 -13.88
CA ALA A 268 15.48 -3.86 -14.18
C ALA A 268 16.90 -4.32 -14.48
N GLY A 269 17.30 -5.54 -14.09
CA GLY A 269 18.67 -6.03 -14.21
C GLY A 269 18.97 -6.59 -15.60
N GLN A 270 19.99 -6.04 -16.29
CA GLN A 270 20.38 -6.45 -17.65
C GLN A 270 20.75 -7.94 -17.77
N PHE A 271 21.34 -8.50 -16.73
CA PHE A 271 21.87 -9.86 -16.72
C PHE A 271 20.95 -10.88 -16.04
N ASN A 272 19.79 -10.46 -15.55
CA ASN A 272 18.88 -11.34 -14.81
C ASN A 272 18.29 -12.47 -15.68
N ALA A 273 18.37 -12.36 -16.99
CA ALA A 273 18.04 -13.45 -17.91
C ALA A 273 19.02 -14.65 -17.82
N LEU A 274 20.19 -14.48 -17.18
CA LEU A 274 21.15 -15.56 -16.95
C LEU A 274 20.68 -16.56 -15.87
N GLU A 275 19.54 -16.34 -15.23
CA GLU A 275 18.95 -17.31 -14.28
C GLU A 275 18.62 -18.66 -14.93
N ASP A 276 18.42 -18.68 -16.26
CA ASP A 276 18.14 -19.90 -17.03
C ASP A 276 19.42 -20.67 -17.42
N VAL A 277 20.61 -20.12 -17.13
CA VAL A 277 21.91 -20.76 -17.42
C VAL A 277 22.12 -21.92 -16.44
N THR A 278 22.35 -23.11 -16.98
CA THR A 278 22.57 -24.32 -16.19
C THR A 278 23.92 -24.34 -15.49
N GLY A 279 24.07 -25.21 -14.46
CA GLY A 279 25.36 -25.40 -13.78
C GLY A 279 26.47 -25.83 -14.75
N GLU A 280 26.18 -26.75 -15.70
CA GLU A 280 27.12 -27.20 -16.73
C GLU A 280 27.59 -26.05 -17.62
N GLN A 281 26.68 -25.17 -18.04
CA GLN A 281 27.03 -23.98 -18.84
C GLN A 281 27.91 -23.00 -18.04
N TRP A 282 27.68 -22.87 -16.73
CA TRP A 282 28.55 -22.06 -15.88
C TRP A 282 29.94 -22.66 -15.72
N ASP A 283 30.05 -23.99 -15.57
CA ASP A 283 31.32 -24.70 -15.50
C ASP A 283 32.11 -24.53 -16.77
N ASP A 284 31.47 -24.67 -17.93
CA ASP A 284 32.07 -24.45 -19.25
C ASP A 284 32.60 -23.04 -19.42
N LEU A 285 31.80 -22.04 -19.00
CA LEU A 285 32.20 -20.63 -19.03
C LEU A 285 33.44 -20.40 -18.17
N GLN A 286 33.47 -20.92 -16.94
CA GLN A 286 34.62 -20.82 -16.05
C GLN A 286 35.87 -21.48 -16.62
N ALA A 287 35.73 -22.66 -17.24
CA ALA A 287 36.84 -23.34 -17.90
C ALA A 287 37.40 -22.54 -19.08
N ALA A 288 36.53 -21.94 -19.87
CA ALA A 288 36.91 -21.06 -20.98
C ALA A 288 37.66 -19.81 -20.53
N MET A 289 37.23 -19.20 -19.41
CA MET A 289 37.88 -18.03 -18.81
C MET A 289 39.27 -18.35 -18.26
N LYS A 290 39.49 -19.55 -17.68
CA LYS A 290 40.81 -20.01 -17.20
C LYS A 290 41.78 -20.22 -18.36
N ARG A 291 41.35 -20.82 -19.49
CA ARG A 291 42.15 -21.02 -20.67
C ARG A 291 42.64 -19.72 -21.34
N LYS A 292 41.90 -18.64 -21.23
CA LYS A 292 42.27 -17.31 -21.76
C LYS A 292 43.30 -16.56 -20.93
N LYS A 293 43.57 -17.02 -19.71
CA LYS A 293 44.55 -16.41 -18.78
C LYS A 293 45.90 -17.15 -18.75
N SER A 294 45.97 -18.33 -19.36
CA SER A 294 47.19 -19.12 -19.61
C SER A 294 47.74 -18.84 -21.01
#